data_b7a5cc6dc5531fc0da5f58a0d2a39237
#
_entry.id   b7a5cc6dc5531fc0da5f58a0d2a39237
#
_cell.length_a   1.000
_cell.length_b   1.000
_cell.length_c   1.000
_cell.angle_alpha   90.00
_cell.angle_beta   90.00
_cell.angle_gamma   90.00
#
_symmetry.space_group_name_H-M   'P 1'
#
loop_
_entity.id
_entity.type
_entity.pdbx_description
1 polymer ?
#
loop_
_entity_poly.entity_id
_entity_poly.type
_entity_poly.pdbx_seq_one_letter_code
_entity_poly.pdbx_strand_id
1 'polypeptide(L)'
;MSRLQRYAGESLGPRPHIVVLGSCKVGNFVVSTPVLRGLRHRFPDAVIGFLGSDVTADFEQALPEVDWRASWDATGANAALLLQQFLFERRQRHGEVDLAVNLDGFNPVTCTLVPWLSPRFVAGGSLRSNLRGPLPWGANPRQSFLADSDWDSRSFLDRYDGLFTSNYIAELFCHLAFVSDYVDFRQIMLPSVLPPFEVPDLLIHCTTARAAKIWPFDRWAKVVRTVANWGWRVGLVGSPPSAQKEAYNSGEGEEWLLASTPLQDFRGRTSLIELAGACRKARAVVSVDAGPLHIAAAVGTPTFAVVGNDINGVGASPIRLWLPRVSSCSRSESTYTCDRCSLERFRNDDCLVDGHPCMKGVEPEQIIAWLKSINGLQKDSHL
;
A
#
# COMPACT_ATOMS: atom_id res chain seq x y z
N MET A 1 23.70 12.18 -24.61
CA MET A 1 22.84 11.74 -23.48
C MET A 1 23.21 12.55 -22.26
N SER A 2 22.30 13.38 -21.72
CA SER A 2 22.53 14.13 -20.50
C SER A 2 22.76 13.15 -19.32
N ARG A 3 23.68 13.50 -18.43
CA ARG A 3 23.98 12.69 -17.25
C ARG A 3 22.80 12.83 -16.28
N LEU A 4 22.13 11.74 -15.92
CA LEU A 4 21.10 11.73 -14.90
C LEU A 4 21.66 12.30 -13.59
N GLN A 5 20.96 13.23 -12.97
CA GLN A 5 21.34 13.86 -11.71
C GLN A 5 20.40 13.45 -10.58
N ARG A 6 20.95 13.31 -9.36
CA ARG A 6 20.10 13.12 -8.19
C ARG A 6 19.38 14.42 -7.87
N TYR A 7 18.08 14.29 -7.61
CA TYR A 7 17.29 15.42 -7.14
C TYR A 7 17.66 15.74 -5.69
N ALA A 8 17.96 17.00 -5.43
CA ALA A 8 18.30 17.50 -4.11
C ALA A 8 17.38 18.66 -3.68
N GLY A 9 16.22 18.79 -4.33
CA GLY A 9 15.23 19.84 -4.03
C GLY A 9 15.31 21.06 -4.94
N GLU A 10 16.03 20.97 -6.06
CA GLU A 10 16.22 22.07 -7.01
C GLU A 10 14.89 22.57 -7.57
N SER A 11 14.89 23.82 -8.04
CA SER A 11 13.77 24.38 -8.81
C SER A 11 13.66 23.69 -10.17
N LEU A 12 12.45 23.29 -10.51
CA LEU A 12 12.13 22.59 -11.78
C LEU A 12 11.58 23.53 -12.86
N GLY A 13 11.48 24.84 -12.57
CA GLY A 13 10.82 25.78 -13.46
C GLY A 13 9.31 25.93 -13.21
N PRO A 14 8.61 26.75 -14.02
CA PRO A 14 7.22 27.11 -13.73
C PRO A 14 6.19 26.01 -14.04
N ARG A 15 6.46 25.16 -15.02
CA ARG A 15 5.56 24.06 -15.42
C ARG A 15 6.34 22.77 -15.66
N PRO A 16 6.83 22.11 -14.60
CA PRO A 16 7.65 20.93 -14.77
C PRO A 16 6.83 19.72 -15.20
N HIS A 17 7.46 18.84 -15.99
CA HIS A 17 6.94 17.52 -16.30
C HIS A 17 7.56 16.52 -15.31
N ILE A 18 6.73 15.99 -14.42
CA ILE A 18 7.13 15.08 -13.35
C ILE A 18 6.53 13.70 -13.62
N VAL A 19 7.32 12.65 -13.53
CA VAL A 19 6.82 11.27 -13.66
C VAL A 19 7.10 10.50 -12.38
N VAL A 20 6.05 9.97 -11.77
CA VAL A 20 6.12 9.13 -10.57
C VAL A 20 5.98 7.67 -11.00
N LEU A 21 6.89 6.81 -10.53
CA LEU A 21 6.81 5.37 -10.73
C LEU A 21 6.37 4.71 -9.42
N GLY A 22 5.28 3.96 -9.47
CA GLY A 22 4.70 3.23 -8.33
C GLY A 22 4.80 1.73 -8.47
N SER A 23 4.49 1.03 -7.37
CA SER A 23 4.42 -0.43 -7.30
C SER A 23 3.09 -0.95 -7.86
N CYS A 24 3.09 -2.23 -8.29
CA CYS A 24 1.89 -2.95 -8.70
C CYS A 24 0.98 -3.41 -7.53
N LYS A 25 1.35 -3.11 -6.29
CA LYS A 25 0.59 -3.52 -5.10
C LYS A 25 -0.33 -2.41 -4.62
N VAL A 26 -1.61 -2.74 -4.40
CA VAL A 26 -2.63 -1.78 -3.95
C VAL A 26 -2.21 -1.04 -2.68
N GLY A 27 -1.73 -1.73 -1.64
CA GLY A 27 -1.29 -1.10 -0.41
C GLY A 27 -0.14 -0.10 -0.63
N ASN A 28 0.83 -0.44 -1.49
CA ASN A 28 1.96 0.43 -1.82
C ASN A 28 1.48 1.70 -2.58
N PHE A 29 0.53 1.53 -3.50
CA PHE A 29 -0.07 2.68 -4.17
C PHE A 29 -0.75 3.61 -3.16
N VAL A 30 -1.59 3.07 -2.27
CA VAL A 30 -2.33 3.86 -1.28
C VAL A 30 -1.39 4.71 -0.43
N VAL A 31 -0.30 4.14 0.09
CA VAL A 31 0.67 4.88 0.92
C VAL A 31 1.56 5.84 0.12
N SER A 32 1.54 5.76 -1.21
CA SER A 32 2.27 6.70 -2.09
C SER A 32 1.45 7.96 -2.45
N THR A 33 0.14 7.96 -2.24
CA THR A 33 -0.73 9.09 -2.64
C THR A 33 -0.38 10.43 -1.96
N PRO A 34 0.15 10.49 -0.72
CA PRO A 34 0.63 11.75 -0.16
C PRO A 34 1.75 12.40 -1.00
N VAL A 35 2.59 11.61 -1.68
CA VAL A 35 3.62 12.15 -2.58
C VAL A 35 2.99 12.90 -3.74
N LEU A 36 1.95 12.35 -4.36
CA LEU A 36 1.26 12.99 -5.49
C LEU A 36 0.66 14.33 -5.07
N ARG A 37 -0.03 14.39 -3.93
CA ARG A 37 -0.54 15.65 -3.36
C ARG A 37 0.57 16.64 -3.04
N GLY A 38 1.64 16.16 -2.41
CA GLY A 38 2.80 16.99 -2.09
C GLY A 38 3.47 17.57 -3.33
N LEU A 39 3.59 16.79 -4.40
CA LEU A 39 4.09 17.27 -5.70
C LEU A 39 3.16 18.33 -6.30
N ARG A 40 1.83 18.12 -6.26
CA ARG A 40 0.86 19.09 -6.73
C ARG A 40 0.88 20.39 -5.92
N HIS A 41 1.01 20.30 -4.60
CA HIS A 41 1.12 21.49 -3.73
C HIS A 41 2.44 22.24 -3.95
N ARG A 42 3.55 21.53 -4.11
CA ARG A 42 4.86 22.14 -4.37
C ARG A 42 4.98 22.73 -5.78
N PHE A 43 4.37 22.08 -6.76
CA PHE A 43 4.42 22.44 -8.16
C PHE A 43 2.98 22.50 -8.74
N PRO A 44 2.21 23.56 -8.48
CA PRO A 44 0.78 23.63 -8.85
C PRO A 44 0.51 23.45 -10.35
N ASP A 45 1.39 24.00 -11.19
CA ASP A 45 1.28 23.96 -12.64
C ASP A 45 1.99 22.78 -13.31
N ALA A 46 2.55 21.84 -12.52
CA ALA A 46 3.23 20.66 -13.05
C ALA A 46 2.30 19.79 -13.89
N VAL A 47 2.86 19.10 -14.87
CA VAL A 47 2.26 17.92 -15.46
C VAL A 47 2.77 16.70 -14.71
N ILE A 48 1.90 16.01 -14.01
CA ILE A 48 2.25 14.83 -13.22
C ILE A 48 1.75 13.57 -13.92
N GLY A 49 2.69 12.77 -14.41
CA GLY A 49 2.43 11.45 -14.95
C GLY A 49 2.65 10.37 -13.89
N PHE A 50 1.86 9.30 -13.94
CA PHE A 50 2.02 8.15 -13.07
C PHE A 50 2.25 6.87 -13.88
N LEU A 51 3.39 6.23 -13.69
CA LEU A 51 3.68 4.89 -14.19
C LEU A 51 3.39 3.87 -13.09
N GLY A 52 2.21 3.28 -13.15
CA GLY A 52 1.71 2.34 -12.16
C GLY A 52 1.40 0.97 -12.74
N SER A 53 0.28 0.42 -12.34
CA SER A 53 -0.14 -0.94 -12.64
C SER A 53 -1.57 -0.98 -13.17
N ASP A 54 -1.89 -2.01 -13.96
CA ASP A 54 -3.28 -2.28 -14.32
C ASP A 54 -4.13 -2.65 -13.08
N VAL A 55 -3.50 -3.18 -12.04
CA VAL A 55 -4.18 -3.49 -10.76
C VAL A 55 -4.68 -2.22 -10.05
N THR A 56 -3.94 -1.11 -10.11
CA THR A 56 -4.25 0.14 -9.41
C THR A 56 -4.82 1.23 -10.33
N ALA A 57 -5.06 0.89 -11.60
CA ALA A 57 -5.47 1.82 -12.64
C ALA A 57 -6.69 2.69 -12.29
N ASP A 58 -7.70 2.11 -11.63
CA ASP A 58 -8.92 2.83 -11.23
C ASP A 58 -8.60 4.00 -10.29
N PHE A 59 -7.76 3.79 -9.30
CA PHE A 59 -7.32 4.85 -8.40
C PHE A 59 -6.44 5.88 -9.12
N GLU A 60 -5.49 5.40 -9.94
CA GLU A 60 -4.55 6.26 -10.66
C GLU A 60 -5.28 7.24 -11.58
N GLN A 61 -6.35 6.77 -12.25
CA GLN A 61 -7.18 7.59 -13.12
C GLN A 61 -8.09 8.55 -12.37
N ALA A 62 -8.53 8.18 -11.18
CA ALA A 62 -9.50 8.95 -10.41
C ALA A 62 -8.83 9.99 -9.49
N LEU A 63 -7.49 9.98 -9.34
CA LEU A 63 -6.76 10.97 -8.54
C LEU A 63 -6.61 12.29 -9.30
N PRO A 64 -7.06 13.42 -8.73
CA PRO A 64 -6.97 14.73 -9.39
C PRO A 64 -5.53 15.25 -9.55
N GLU A 65 -4.59 14.69 -8.82
CA GLU A 65 -3.17 15.05 -8.90
C GLU A 65 -2.50 14.47 -10.15
N VAL A 66 -3.08 13.45 -10.80
CA VAL A 66 -2.50 12.72 -11.93
C VAL A 66 -3.07 13.23 -13.25
N ASP A 67 -2.23 13.80 -14.10
CA ASP A 67 -2.64 14.31 -15.41
C ASP A 67 -2.68 13.22 -16.49
N TRP A 68 -1.84 12.19 -16.35
CA TRP A 68 -1.83 11.01 -17.21
C TRP A 68 -1.26 9.79 -16.49
N ARG A 69 -1.66 8.60 -16.89
CA ARG A 69 -1.17 7.35 -16.36
C ARG A 69 -0.83 6.35 -17.46
N ALA A 70 0.08 5.41 -17.15
CA ALA A 70 0.30 4.19 -17.93
C ALA A 70 0.72 3.03 -17.00
N SER A 71 0.45 1.80 -17.43
CA SER A 71 0.90 0.60 -16.71
C SER A 71 2.26 0.16 -17.22
N TRP A 72 3.20 -0.03 -16.30
CA TRP A 72 4.50 -0.60 -16.66
C TRP A 72 4.49 -2.14 -16.61
N ASP A 73 3.49 -2.74 -15.98
CA ASP A 73 3.27 -4.18 -15.85
C ASP A 73 2.18 -4.72 -16.80
N ALA A 74 1.74 -3.90 -17.77
CA ALA A 74 0.79 -4.34 -18.77
C ALA A 74 1.33 -5.57 -19.53
N THR A 75 0.47 -6.56 -19.75
CA THR A 75 0.79 -7.81 -20.43
C THR A 75 0.40 -7.76 -21.91
N GLY A 76 1.04 -8.60 -22.72
CA GLY A 76 0.76 -8.74 -24.14
C GLY A 76 1.99 -8.57 -25.01
N ALA A 77 1.95 -9.11 -26.22
CA ALA A 77 3.09 -9.17 -27.12
C ALA A 77 3.72 -7.82 -27.47
N ASN A 78 2.95 -6.73 -27.43
CA ASN A 78 3.40 -5.39 -27.80
C ASN A 78 3.41 -4.40 -26.61
N ALA A 79 3.21 -4.87 -25.38
CA ALA A 79 3.06 -3.98 -24.21
C ALA A 79 4.23 -2.98 -24.06
N ALA A 80 5.47 -3.46 -24.16
CA ALA A 80 6.64 -2.59 -24.06
C ALA A 80 6.72 -1.56 -25.19
N LEU A 81 6.36 -1.93 -26.42
CA LEU A 81 6.35 -1.02 -27.57
C LEU A 81 5.26 0.04 -27.42
N LEU A 82 4.08 -0.36 -26.97
CA LEU A 82 2.96 0.57 -26.72
C LEU A 82 3.30 1.55 -25.60
N LEU A 83 3.92 1.07 -24.51
CA LEU A 83 4.40 1.94 -23.46
C LEU A 83 5.45 2.94 -23.97
N GLN A 84 6.41 2.48 -24.76
CA GLN A 84 7.45 3.34 -25.34
C GLN A 84 6.83 4.42 -26.25
N GLN A 85 5.89 4.05 -27.12
CA GLN A 85 5.17 5.00 -27.99
C GLN A 85 4.38 6.01 -27.15
N PHE A 86 3.64 5.56 -26.14
CA PHE A 86 2.88 6.42 -25.25
C PHE A 86 3.78 7.45 -24.54
N LEU A 87 4.91 7.01 -23.98
CA LEU A 87 5.86 7.89 -23.29
C LEU A 87 6.48 8.91 -24.26
N PHE A 88 6.78 8.50 -25.50
CA PHE A 88 7.24 9.41 -26.54
C PHE A 88 6.20 10.50 -26.82
N GLU A 89 4.92 10.15 -27.01
CA GLU A 89 3.82 11.10 -27.23
C GLU A 89 3.66 12.06 -26.03
N ARG A 90 3.79 11.57 -24.79
CA ARG A 90 3.73 12.43 -23.58
C ARG A 90 4.87 13.46 -23.58
N ARG A 91 6.09 13.06 -23.96
CA ARG A 91 7.23 13.99 -24.08
C ARG A 91 7.01 15.02 -25.18
N GLN A 92 6.47 14.64 -26.33
CA GLN A 92 6.13 15.60 -27.39
C GLN A 92 5.09 16.64 -26.94
N ARG A 93 4.12 16.19 -26.14
CA ARG A 93 3.02 17.06 -25.68
C ARG A 93 3.41 17.94 -24.47
N HIS A 94 4.20 17.43 -23.54
CA HIS A 94 4.44 18.06 -22.25
C HIS A 94 5.89 18.51 -22.04
N GLY A 95 6.76 18.23 -22.99
CA GLY A 95 8.20 18.50 -22.89
C GLY A 95 8.98 17.35 -22.25
N GLU A 96 10.28 17.54 -22.13
CA GLU A 96 11.18 16.60 -21.49
C GLU A 96 10.81 16.40 -20.01
N VAL A 97 11.14 15.24 -19.45
CA VAL A 97 10.87 14.94 -18.03
C VAL A 97 11.87 15.68 -17.16
N ASP A 98 11.41 16.59 -16.31
CA ASP A 98 12.26 17.33 -15.38
C ASP A 98 12.65 16.47 -14.18
N LEU A 99 11.69 15.69 -13.64
CA LEU A 99 11.89 14.86 -12.46
C LEU A 99 11.20 13.50 -12.62
N ALA A 100 11.95 12.42 -12.40
CA ALA A 100 11.40 11.09 -12.18
C ALA A 100 11.49 10.74 -10.68
N VAL A 101 10.36 10.38 -10.07
CA VAL A 101 10.25 9.92 -8.68
C VAL A 101 9.94 8.44 -8.67
N ASN A 102 10.90 7.58 -8.33
CA ASN A 102 10.70 6.14 -8.27
C ASN A 102 10.45 5.69 -6.83
N LEU A 103 9.19 5.43 -6.49
CA LEU A 103 8.74 4.93 -5.19
C LEU A 103 8.84 3.41 -5.05
N ASP A 104 9.11 2.69 -6.15
CA ASP A 104 9.38 1.24 -6.17
C ASP A 104 10.87 0.97 -6.46
N GLY A 105 11.74 1.74 -5.83
CA GLY A 105 13.15 1.87 -6.13
C GLY A 105 14.03 0.63 -5.92
N PHE A 106 13.46 -0.48 -5.43
CA PHE A 106 14.13 -1.79 -5.36
C PHE A 106 13.66 -2.76 -6.44
N ASN A 107 12.68 -2.38 -7.24
CA ASN A 107 12.21 -3.15 -8.38
C ASN A 107 13.12 -2.92 -9.60
N PRO A 108 13.76 -3.96 -10.14
CA PRO A 108 14.66 -3.81 -11.28
C PRO A 108 13.98 -3.24 -12.53
N VAL A 109 12.67 -3.51 -12.72
CA VAL A 109 11.91 -2.99 -13.87
C VAL A 109 11.78 -1.48 -13.75
N THR A 110 11.26 -0.96 -12.64
CA THR A 110 11.10 0.49 -12.45
C THR A 110 12.45 1.22 -12.45
N CYS A 111 13.50 0.61 -11.85
CA CYS A 111 14.85 1.15 -11.93
C CYS A 111 15.40 1.25 -13.36
N THR A 112 14.98 0.37 -14.27
CA THR A 112 15.36 0.38 -15.70
C THR A 112 14.50 1.40 -16.47
N LEU A 113 13.23 1.57 -16.13
CA LEU A 113 12.35 2.53 -16.78
C LEU A 113 12.76 3.99 -16.53
N VAL A 114 13.32 4.31 -15.36
CA VAL A 114 13.76 5.69 -15.07
C VAL A 114 14.71 6.25 -16.13
N PRO A 115 15.83 5.61 -16.52
CA PRO A 115 16.67 6.13 -17.60
C PRO A 115 15.96 6.17 -18.97
N TRP A 116 14.96 5.35 -19.25
CA TRP A 116 14.16 5.44 -20.48
C TRP A 116 13.36 6.75 -20.57
N LEU A 117 12.89 7.25 -19.41
CA LEU A 117 12.24 8.55 -19.34
C LEU A 117 13.21 9.69 -19.64
N SER A 118 14.53 9.44 -19.58
CA SER A 118 15.59 10.45 -19.76
C SER A 118 15.37 11.71 -18.92
N PRO A 119 15.04 11.62 -17.62
CA PRO A 119 14.72 12.78 -16.82
C PRO A 119 15.98 13.62 -16.55
N ARG A 120 15.78 14.91 -16.27
CA ARG A 120 16.86 15.78 -15.77
C ARG A 120 17.29 15.36 -14.36
N PHE A 121 16.33 15.15 -13.48
CA PHE A 121 16.54 14.76 -12.09
C PHE A 121 15.86 13.44 -11.74
N VAL A 122 16.44 12.72 -10.77
CA VAL A 122 15.93 11.44 -10.28
C VAL A 122 15.86 11.45 -8.76
N ALA A 123 14.68 11.17 -8.21
CA ALA A 123 14.47 10.81 -6.81
C ALA A 123 14.14 9.30 -6.71
N GLY A 124 14.76 8.57 -5.78
CA GLY A 124 14.57 7.13 -5.64
C GLY A 124 15.48 6.25 -6.50
N GLY A 125 15.16 4.95 -6.59
CA GLY A 125 15.97 3.95 -7.29
C GLY A 125 16.05 4.18 -8.80
N SER A 126 17.24 3.98 -9.39
CA SER A 126 17.45 4.08 -10.83
C SER A 126 18.74 3.40 -11.25
N LEU A 127 18.80 2.92 -12.47
CA LEU A 127 20.07 2.65 -13.14
C LEU A 127 20.68 3.96 -13.68
N ARG A 128 21.97 3.93 -14.00
CA ARG A 128 22.66 4.99 -14.74
C ARG A 128 22.11 5.07 -16.17
N SER A 129 22.32 6.18 -16.86
CA SER A 129 21.89 6.39 -18.25
C SER A 129 22.42 5.34 -19.25
N ASN A 130 23.55 4.70 -18.94
CA ASN A 130 24.12 3.61 -19.74
C ASN A 130 23.63 2.20 -19.33
N LEU A 131 22.70 2.10 -18.38
CA LEU A 131 22.13 0.87 -17.81
C LEU A 131 23.14 -0.09 -17.14
N ARG A 132 24.40 0.31 -16.95
CA ARG A 132 25.49 -0.55 -16.46
C ARG A 132 25.66 -0.53 -14.94
N GLY A 133 24.62 -0.23 -14.19
CA GLY A 133 24.65 -0.27 -12.74
C GLY A 133 23.80 0.82 -12.09
N PRO A 134 23.61 0.76 -10.78
CA PRO A 134 22.76 1.71 -10.08
C PRO A 134 23.32 3.13 -10.14
N LEU A 135 22.40 4.10 -10.24
CA LEU A 135 22.71 5.51 -10.05
C LEU A 135 23.10 5.71 -8.57
N PRO A 136 24.28 6.25 -8.23
CA PRO A 136 24.65 6.49 -6.84
C PRO A 136 23.63 7.34 -6.09
N TRP A 137 23.40 7.05 -4.81
CA TRP A 137 22.40 7.77 -4.00
C TRP A 137 22.76 9.24 -3.71
N GLY A 138 24.04 9.60 -3.82
CA GLY A 138 24.53 10.93 -3.45
C GLY A 138 24.68 11.09 -1.93
N ALA A 139 24.97 12.34 -1.49
CA ALA A 139 25.20 12.65 -0.09
C ALA A 139 23.94 13.18 0.64
N ASN A 140 22.87 13.52 -0.10
CA ASN A 140 21.66 14.06 0.54
C ASN A 140 20.94 12.95 1.34
N PRO A 141 20.74 13.11 2.66
CA PRO A 141 20.15 12.08 3.51
C PRO A 141 18.71 11.71 3.11
N ARG A 142 17.95 12.61 2.47
CA ARG A 142 16.61 12.31 1.92
C ARG A 142 16.63 11.28 0.80
N GLN A 143 17.80 11.00 0.20
CA GLN A 143 17.99 9.96 -0.82
C GLN A 143 18.88 8.84 -0.31
N SER A 144 19.99 9.18 0.36
CA SER A 144 21.03 8.23 0.75
C SER A 144 20.59 7.25 1.86
N PHE A 145 19.48 7.53 2.58
CA PHE A 145 18.96 6.56 3.55
C PHE A 145 18.62 5.21 2.91
N LEU A 146 18.28 5.17 1.62
CA LEU A 146 18.03 3.92 0.88
C LEU A 146 19.29 3.12 0.58
N ALA A 147 20.48 3.72 0.74
CA ALA A 147 21.75 2.99 0.69
C ALA A 147 22.07 2.23 1.99
N ASP A 148 21.41 2.61 3.09
CA ASP A 148 21.54 1.92 4.37
C ASP A 148 20.86 0.56 4.27
N SER A 149 21.62 -0.53 4.43
CA SER A 149 21.07 -1.89 4.40
C SER A 149 20.00 -2.14 5.46
N ASP A 150 20.03 -1.37 6.55
CA ASP A 150 19.14 -1.49 7.69
C ASP A 150 18.10 -0.37 7.78
N TRP A 151 17.79 0.28 6.66
CA TRP A 151 16.79 1.36 6.60
C TRP A 151 15.39 0.95 7.14
N ASP A 152 15.09 -0.34 7.11
CA ASP A 152 13.87 -0.93 7.64
C ASP A 152 14.01 -1.43 9.10
N SER A 153 15.15 -1.18 9.77
CA SER A 153 15.39 -1.59 11.14
C SER A 153 14.76 -0.63 12.17
N ARG A 154 14.74 -1.06 13.44
CA ARG A 154 14.26 -0.22 14.55
C ARG A 154 15.13 0.97 14.83
N SER A 155 16.46 0.82 14.70
CA SER A 155 17.45 1.87 14.93
C SER A 155 17.48 2.92 13.81
N PHE A 156 16.59 2.82 12.82
CA PHE A 156 16.53 3.76 11.70
C PHE A 156 16.33 5.20 12.17
N LEU A 157 15.41 5.46 13.09
CA LEU A 157 15.14 6.82 13.58
C LEU A 157 16.33 7.40 14.32
N ASP A 158 17.06 6.60 15.10
CA ASP A 158 18.25 7.05 15.82
C ASP A 158 19.36 7.47 14.84
N ARG A 159 19.51 6.74 13.72
CA ARG A 159 20.53 7.05 12.70
C ARG A 159 20.19 8.26 11.84
N TYR A 160 18.92 8.60 11.72
CA TYR A 160 18.42 9.70 10.90
C TYR A 160 17.64 10.71 11.75
N ASP A 161 18.12 10.94 12.99
CA ASP A 161 17.54 11.90 13.92
C ASP A 161 17.40 13.29 13.30
N GLY A 162 16.26 13.92 13.53
CA GLY A 162 15.92 15.22 12.95
C GLY A 162 15.49 15.20 11.48
N LEU A 163 15.62 14.05 10.76
CA LEU A 163 15.13 13.93 9.39
C LEU A 163 13.74 13.30 9.32
N PHE A 164 13.52 12.19 10.04
CA PHE A 164 12.26 11.47 10.07
C PHE A 164 11.63 11.54 11.46
N THR A 165 10.30 11.66 11.51
CA THR A 165 9.51 11.64 12.76
C THR A 165 9.00 10.24 13.08
N SER A 166 8.93 9.39 12.05
CA SER A 166 8.54 7.99 12.15
C SER A 166 9.25 7.17 11.08
N ASN A 167 9.17 5.86 11.17
CA ASN A 167 9.59 4.96 10.09
C ASN A 167 8.42 4.56 9.17
N TYR A 168 7.35 5.35 9.13
CA TYR A 168 6.22 5.09 8.24
C TYR A 168 6.61 5.32 6.78
N ILE A 169 6.30 4.35 5.93
CA ILE A 169 6.73 4.36 4.53
C ILE A 169 6.26 5.60 3.75
N ALA A 170 5.06 6.13 4.06
CA ALA A 170 4.55 7.34 3.41
C ALA A 170 5.39 8.58 3.77
N GLU A 171 5.92 8.68 5.01
CA GLU A 171 6.85 9.73 5.40
C GLU A 171 8.16 9.61 4.61
N LEU A 172 8.71 8.39 4.52
CA LEU A 172 9.94 8.12 3.78
C LEU A 172 9.80 8.52 2.31
N PHE A 173 8.67 8.19 1.69
CA PHE A 173 8.37 8.57 0.31
C PHE A 173 8.23 10.08 0.13
N CYS A 174 7.60 10.78 1.06
CA CYS A 174 7.49 12.25 1.00
C CYS A 174 8.86 12.94 1.13
N HIS A 175 9.74 12.44 2.01
CA HIS A 175 11.11 12.93 2.12
C HIS A 175 11.92 12.63 0.86
N LEU A 176 11.80 11.40 0.31
CA LEU A 176 12.46 11.00 -0.93
C LEU A 176 12.10 11.92 -2.10
N ALA A 177 10.84 12.30 -2.21
CA ALA A 177 10.32 13.20 -3.24
C ALA A 177 10.51 14.69 -2.91
N PHE A 178 11.07 15.05 -1.75
CA PHE A 178 11.22 16.42 -1.27
C PHE A 178 9.89 17.17 -1.15
N VAL A 179 8.85 16.50 -0.71
CA VAL A 179 7.50 17.07 -0.52
C VAL A 179 6.98 16.97 0.92
N SER A 180 7.80 16.51 1.86
CA SER A 180 7.41 16.38 3.27
C SER A 180 6.92 17.69 3.90
N ASP A 181 7.42 18.84 3.43
CA ASP A 181 7.05 20.16 3.94
C ASP A 181 5.74 20.71 3.30
N TYR A 182 5.18 20.01 2.32
CA TYR A 182 4.01 20.41 1.53
C TYR A 182 2.78 19.55 1.80
N VAL A 183 2.90 18.48 2.57
CA VAL A 183 1.81 17.53 2.81
C VAL A 183 1.93 16.85 4.17
N ASP A 184 0.80 16.61 4.82
CA ASP A 184 0.76 15.66 5.93
C ASP A 184 0.68 14.24 5.35
N PHE A 185 1.77 13.50 5.49
CA PHE A 185 1.90 12.12 4.99
C PHE A 185 0.98 11.12 5.70
N ARG A 186 0.41 11.48 6.86
CA ARG A 186 -0.56 10.64 7.59
C ARG A 186 -1.96 10.72 7.00
N GLN A 187 -2.27 11.81 6.34
CA GLN A 187 -3.55 12.01 5.66
C GLN A 187 -3.51 11.35 4.28
N ILE A 188 -3.97 10.12 4.19
CA ILE A 188 -4.17 9.42 2.92
C ILE A 188 -5.60 9.65 2.47
N MET A 189 -5.77 10.10 1.22
CA MET A 189 -7.09 10.36 0.64
C MET A 189 -7.23 9.54 -0.64
N LEU A 190 -8.36 8.84 -0.75
CA LEU A 190 -8.69 8.05 -1.93
C LEU A 190 -10.04 8.46 -2.51
N PRO A 191 -10.17 8.49 -3.84
CA PRO A 191 -11.47 8.57 -4.48
C PRO A 191 -12.31 7.34 -4.13
N SER A 192 -13.62 7.52 -4.02
CA SER A 192 -14.54 6.43 -3.68
C SER A 192 -15.90 6.64 -4.29
N VAL A 193 -16.51 5.56 -4.78
CA VAL A 193 -17.86 5.49 -5.32
C VAL A 193 -18.60 4.35 -4.62
N LEU A 194 -19.86 4.56 -4.26
CA LEU A 194 -20.65 3.49 -3.64
C LEU A 194 -20.85 2.33 -4.64
N PRO A 195 -20.67 1.08 -4.21
CA PRO A 195 -20.91 -0.06 -5.08
C PRO A 195 -22.43 -0.24 -5.35
N PRO A 196 -22.82 -0.96 -6.42
CA PRO A 196 -24.21 -1.15 -6.81
C PRO A 196 -24.92 -2.25 -5.98
N PHE A 197 -24.55 -2.41 -4.72
CA PHE A 197 -25.16 -3.36 -3.79
C PHE A 197 -25.22 -2.80 -2.38
N GLU A 198 -26.03 -3.41 -1.55
CA GLU A 198 -26.12 -3.03 -0.14
C GLU A 198 -24.90 -3.54 0.63
N VAL A 199 -24.12 -2.59 1.17
CA VAL A 199 -22.86 -2.87 1.86
C VAL A 199 -23.14 -3.53 3.23
N PRO A 200 -22.46 -4.66 3.55
CA PRO A 200 -22.52 -5.26 4.89
C PRO A 200 -21.99 -4.33 5.99
N ASP A 201 -22.43 -4.57 7.23
CA ASP A 201 -21.98 -3.80 8.40
C ASP A 201 -20.49 -3.99 8.67
N LEU A 202 -19.99 -5.21 8.57
CA LEU A 202 -18.58 -5.57 8.69
C LEU A 202 -18.05 -6.10 7.36
N LEU A 203 -16.95 -5.56 6.88
CA LEU A 203 -16.18 -6.14 5.78
C LEU A 203 -14.95 -6.84 6.34
N ILE A 204 -14.65 -8.04 5.83
CA ILE A 204 -13.44 -8.78 6.18
C ILE A 204 -12.62 -9.10 4.94
N HIS A 205 -11.28 -9.17 5.12
CA HIS A 205 -10.34 -9.64 4.11
C HIS A 205 -9.32 -10.57 4.75
N CYS A 206 -9.28 -11.83 4.30
CA CYS A 206 -8.60 -12.92 5.00
C CYS A 206 -7.28 -13.35 4.35
N THR A 207 -6.98 -12.87 3.13
CA THR A 207 -5.92 -13.42 2.29
C THR A 207 -4.84 -12.40 1.92
N THR A 208 -3.66 -12.89 1.60
CA THR A 208 -2.50 -12.10 1.23
C THR A 208 -1.53 -12.94 0.42
N ALA A 209 -0.64 -12.30 -0.34
CA ALA A 209 0.39 -12.98 -1.15
C ALA A 209 1.37 -13.84 -0.33
N ARG A 210 1.46 -13.64 0.99
CA ARG A 210 2.37 -14.40 1.86
C ARG A 210 1.59 -15.23 2.87
N ALA A 211 1.72 -16.56 2.81
CA ALA A 211 1.07 -17.47 3.75
C ALA A 211 1.46 -17.19 5.21
N ALA A 212 2.67 -16.68 5.45
CA ALA A 212 3.14 -16.24 6.76
C ALA A 212 2.30 -15.11 7.41
N LYS A 213 1.39 -14.47 6.67
CA LYS A 213 0.48 -13.42 7.18
C LYS A 213 -0.97 -13.90 7.33
N ILE A 214 -1.27 -15.13 6.95
CA ILE A 214 -2.63 -15.66 7.00
C ILE A 214 -2.99 -16.04 8.44
N TRP A 215 -4.12 -15.51 8.90
CA TRP A 215 -4.68 -15.87 10.18
C TRP A 215 -5.55 -17.12 10.05
N PRO A 216 -5.58 -18.06 11.04
CA PRO A 216 -6.33 -19.30 10.95
C PRO A 216 -7.82 -19.07 10.66
N PHE A 217 -8.39 -19.84 9.74
CA PHE A 217 -9.76 -19.63 9.26
C PHE A 217 -10.83 -20.01 10.31
N ASP A 218 -10.55 -20.93 11.21
CA ASP A 218 -11.43 -21.25 12.35
C ASP A 218 -11.60 -20.03 13.29
N ARG A 219 -10.58 -19.21 13.41
CA ARG A 219 -10.62 -17.97 14.20
C ARG A 219 -11.46 -16.89 13.49
N TRP A 220 -11.33 -16.76 12.16
CA TRP A 220 -12.23 -15.93 11.36
C TRP A 220 -13.67 -16.38 11.53
N ALA A 221 -13.95 -17.70 11.49
CA ALA A 221 -15.29 -18.25 11.67
C ALA A 221 -15.90 -17.86 13.03
N LYS A 222 -15.09 -17.85 14.10
CA LYS A 222 -15.52 -17.40 15.43
C LYS A 222 -15.93 -15.93 15.42
N VAL A 223 -15.13 -15.06 14.81
CA VAL A 223 -15.47 -13.62 14.68
C VAL A 223 -16.76 -13.45 13.89
N VAL A 224 -16.86 -14.07 12.70
CA VAL A 224 -18.04 -13.95 11.82
C VAL A 224 -19.32 -14.40 12.53
N ARG A 225 -19.32 -15.57 13.16
CA ARG A 225 -20.49 -16.09 13.88
C ARG A 225 -20.89 -15.20 15.04
N THR A 226 -19.90 -14.70 15.81
CA THR A 226 -20.17 -13.83 16.95
C THR A 226 -20.80 -12.53 16.51
N VAL A 227 -20.31 -11.92 15.44
CA VAL A 227 -20.81 -10.64 14.92
C VAL A 227 -22.19 -10.81 14.26
N ALA A 228 -22.41 -11.91 13.55
CA ALA A 228 -23.71 -12.23 12.98
C ALA A 228 -24.79 -12.42 14.06
N ASN A 229 -24.44 -12.99 15.22
CA ASN A 229 -25.34 -13.10 16.37
C ASN A 229 -25.73 -11.72 16.98
N TRP A 230 -25.00 -10.66 16.67
CA TRP A 230 -25.40 -9.28 17.03
C TRP A 230 -26.35 -8.65 16.02
N GLY A 231 -26.68 -9.37 14.94
CA GLY A 231 -27.52 -8.90 13.84
C GLY A 231 -26.75 -8.14 12.75
N TRP A 232 -25.42 -8.13 12.78
CA TRP A 232 -24.63 -7.51 11.73
C TRP A 232 -24.45 -8.46 10.55
N ARG A 233 -24.54 -7.92 9.34
CA ARG A 233 -24.14 -8.64 8.13
C ARG A 233 -22.64 -8.55 7.95
N VAL A 234 -22.00 -9.65 7.56
CA VAL A 234 -20.55 -9.73 7.34
C VAL A 234 -20.29 -10.09 5.89
N GLY A 235 -19.43 -9.32 5.23
CA GLY A 235 -19.03 -9.51 3.83
C GLY A 235 -17.55 -9.81 3.67
N LEU A 236 -17.22 -10.82 2.86
CA LEU A 236 -15.86 -11.12 2.43
C LEU A 236 -15.55 -10.32 1.17
N VAL A 237 -14.52 -9.46 1.22
CA VAL A 237 -14.06 -8.65 0.09
C VAL A 237 -12.67 -9.08 -0.36
N GLY A 238 -12.34 -8.83 -1.62
CA GLY A 238 -11.05 -9.18 -2.22
C GLY A 238 -11.14 -9.34 -3.73
N SER A 239 -10.05 -9.74 -4.34
CA SER A 239 -9.99 -10.08 -5.77
C SER A 239 -10.91 -11.26 -6.11
N PRO A 240 -11.30 -11.47 -7.38
CA PRO A 240 -12.08 -12.64 -7.78
C PRO A 240 -11.39 -13.94 -7.36
N PRO A 241 -12.16 -15.00 -6.99
CA PRO A 241 -11.59 -16.26 -6.52
C PRO A 241 -10.57 -16.90 -7.47
N SER A 242 -10.75 -16.74 -8.80
CA SER A 242 -9.79 -17.22 -9.81
C SER A 242 -8.43 -16.54 -9.68
N ALA A 243 -8.42 -15.21 -9.57
CA ALA A 243 -7.20 -14.43 -9.40
C ALA A 243 -6.53 -14.69 -8.03
N GLN A 244 -7.33 -14.97 -6.99
CA GLN A 244 -6.80 -15.32 -5.67
C GLN A 244 -6.08 -16.67 -5.65
N LYS A 245 -6.60 -17.68 -6.36
CA LYS A 245 -5.94 -18.98 -6.48
C LYS A 245 -4.59 -18.91 -7.17
N GLU A 246 -4.45 -17.98 -8.10
CA GLU A 246 -3.24 -17.80 -8.90
C GLU A 246 -2.18 -16.97 -8.16
N ALA A 247 -2.59 -15.91 -7.45
CA ALA A 247 -1.70 -14.92 -6.83
C ALA A 247 -1.53 -15.07 -5.31
N TYR A 248 -2.45 -15.77 -4.64
CA TYR A 248 -2.49 -15.88 -3.19
C TYR A 248 -2.76 -17.33 -2.77
N ASN A 249 -2.03 -17.81 -1.78
CA ASN A 249 -2.11 -19.18 -1.24
C ASN A 249 -3.45 -19.50 -0.54
N SER A 250 -4.58 -19.10 -1.12
CA SER A 250 -5.86 -19.22 -0.45
C SER A 250 -6.98 -19.55 -1.42
N GLY A 251 -7.59 -20.57 -1.31
CA GLY A 251 -8.81 -20.91 -1.99
C GLY A 251 -9.69 -21.71 -1.03
N GLU A 252 -9.10 -22.76 -0.47
CA GLU A 252 -9.83 -23.70 0.36
C GLU A 252 -10.32 -23.11 1.69
N GLY A 253 -9.50 -22.24 2.33
CA GLY A 253 -9.87 -21.65 3.61
C GLY A 253 -11.02 -20.63 3.51
N GLU A 254 -11.04 -19.79 2.48
CA GLU A 254 -12.15 -18.85 2.26
C GLU A 254 -13.43 -19.58 1.84
N GLU A 255 -13.33 -20.59 0.96
CA GLU A 255 -14.48 -21.42 0.58
C GLU A 255 -15.07 -22.16 1.79
N TRP A 256 -14.21 -22.73 2.64
CA TRP A 256 -14.66 -23.34 3.89
C TRP A 256 -15.34 -22.31 4.80
N LEU A 257 -14.80 -21.10 4.92
CA LEU A 257 -15.37 -20.03 5.76
C LEU A 257 -16.76 -19.61 5.26
N LEU A 258 -16.93 -19.44 3.95
CA LEU A 258 -18.21 -19.15 3.32
C LEU A 258 -19.22 -20.26 3.52
N ALA A 259 -18.81 -21.52 3.39
CA ALA A 259 -19.70 -22.68 3.56
C ALA A 259 -20.10 -22.93 5.03
N SER A 260 -19.24 -22.54 5.99
CA SER A 260 -19.40 -22.86 7.41
C SER A 260 -19.97 -21.73 8.27
N THR A 261 -20.13 -20.52 7.72
CA THR A 261 -20.59 -19.34 8.46
C THR A 261 -21.60 -18.51 7.65
N PRO A 262 -22.34 -17.57 8.26
CA PRO A 262 -23.23 -16.66 7.53
C PRO A 262 -22.49 -15.52 6.81
N LEU A 263 -21.26 -15.74 6.38
CA LEU A 263 -20.45 -14.80 5.61
C LEU A 263 -20.98 -14.67 4.18
N GLN A 264 -21.11 -13.46 3.68
CA GLN A 264 -21.55 -13.18 2.30
C GLN A 264 -20.33 -12.95 1.39
N ASP A 265 -20.34 -13.51 0.19
CA ASP A 265 -19.24 -13.36 -0.76
C ASP A 265 -19.39 -12.10 -1.64
N PHE A 266 -18.46 -11.17 -1.51
CA PHE A 266 -18.33 -9.97 -2.32
C PHE A 266 -16.99 -9.89 -3.07
N ARG A 267 -16.23 -10.98 -3.10
CA ARG A 267 -14.96 -11.05 -3.84
C ARG A 267 -15.20 -10.81 -5.34
N GLY A 268 -14.37 -9.97 -5.94
CA GLY A 268 -14.46 -9.62 -7.36
C GLY A 268 -15.71 -8.84 -7.78
N ARG A 269 -16.52 -8.33 -6.82
CA ARG A 269 -17.75 -7.59 -7.10
C ARG A 269 -17.58 -6.06 -7.10
N THR A 270 -16.37 -5.60 -6.91
CA THR A 270 -16.03 -4.16 -6.85
C THR A 270 -14.78 -3.86 -7.66
N SER A 271 -14.76 -2.71 -8.32
CA SER A 271 -13.53 -2.01 -8.64
C SER A 271 -12.84 -1.50 -7.37
N LEU A 272 -11.62 -0.97 -7.46
CA LEU A 272 -10.93 -0.43 -6.28
C LEU A 272 -11.61 0.82 -5.70
N ILE A 273 -12.15 1.69 -6.56
CA ILE A 273 -12.88 2.89 -6.10
C ILE A 273 -14.24 2.52 -5.47
N GLU A 274 -14.90 1.46 -5.93
CA GLU A 274 -16.10 0.92 -5.30
C GLU A 274 -15.79 0.19 -3.99
N LEU A 275 -14.65 -0.53 -3.90
CA LEU A 275 -14.18 -1.10 -2.64
C LEU A 275 -13.92 -0.01 -1.59
N ALA A 276 -13.32 1.11 -2.01
CA ALA A 276 -13.14 2.27 -1.14
C ALA A 276 -14.49 2.84 -0.67
N GLY A 277 -15.49 2.90 -1.55
CA GLY A 277 -16.86 3.29 -1.22
C GLY A 277 -17.56 2.30 -0.28
N ALA A 278 -17.39 1.00 -0.51
CA ALA A 278 -17.88 -0.04 0.40
C ALA A 278 -17.24 0.08 1.78
N CYS A 279 -15.92 0.22 1.86
CA CYS A 279 -15.21 0.45 3.12
C CYS A 279 -15.77 1.68 3.85
N ARG A 280 -15.92 2.81 3.16
CA ARG A 280 -16.46 4.07 3.76
C ARG A 280 -17.88 3.90 4.29
N LYS A 281 -18.69 3.06 3.68
CA LYS A 281 -20.08 2.82 4.08
C LYS A 281 -20.21 1.80 5.21
N ALA A 282 -19.29 0.84 5.32
CA ALA A 282 -19.27 -0.16 6.37
C ALA A 282 -19.04 0.46 7.75
N ARG A 283 -19.54 -0.17 8.80
CA ARG A 283 -19.28 0.25 10.19
C ARG A 283 -17.84 -0.04 10.62
N ALA A 284 -17.26 -1.12 10.09
CA ALA A 284 -15.88 -1.52 10.38
C ALA A 284 -15.31 -2.40 9.26
N VAL A 285 -13.99 -2.44 9.18
CA VAL A 285 -13.23 -3.36 8.33
C VAL A 285 -12.20 -4.12 9.18
N VAL A 286 -12.15 -5.44 9.03
CA VAL A 286 -11.11 -6.28 9.64
C VAL A 286 -10.32 -6.97 8.53
N SER A 287 -9.03 -6.78 8.49
CA SER A 287 -8.19 -7.29 7.39
C SER A 287 -6.83 -7.76 7.90
N VAL A 288 -6.29 -8.78 7.27
CA VAL A 288 -4.85 -9.04 7.34
C VAL A 288 -4.07 -7.90 6.68
N ASP A 289 -2.73 -7.88 6.82
CA ASP A 289 -1.87 -6.87 6.16
C ASP A 289 -1.90 -7.07 4.63
N ALA A 290 -2.85 -6.39 3.98
CA ALA A 290 -3.14 -6.44 2.54
C ALA A 290 -3.76 -5.12 2.05
N GLY A 291 -4.00 -5.00 0.74
CA GLY A 291 -4.56 -3.80 0.11
C GLY A 291 -5.83 -3.24 0.78
N PRO A 292 -6.86 -4.06 1.07
CA PRO A 292 -8.09 -3.59 1.71
C PRO A 292 -7.90 -2.93 3.08
N LEU A 293 -6.87 -3.33 3.86
CA LEU A 293 -6.49 -2.65 5.10
C LEU A 293 -6.18 -1.17 4.87
N HIS A 294 -5.32 -0.92 3.88
CA HIS A 294 -4.87 0.45 3.55
C HIS A 294 -5.99 1.29 2.96
N ILE A 295 -6.84 0.69 2.11
CA ILE A 295 -8.02 1.37 1.54
C ILE A 295 -8.97 1.79 2.65
N ALA A 296 -9.34 0.89 3.55
CA ALA A 296 -10.28 1.17 4.64
C ALA A 296 -9.77 2.28 5.57
N ALA A 297 -8.50 2.22 5.96
CA ALA A 297 -7.87 3.25 6.77
C ALA A 297 -7.82 4.61 6.04
N ALA A 298 -7.54 4.63 4.73
CA ALA A 298 -7.47 5.83 3.91
C ALA A 298 -8.82 6.54 3.76
N VAL A 299 -9.93 5.81 3.80
CA VAL A 299 -11.28 6.40 3.73
C VAL A 299 -11.87 6.69 5.11
N GLY A 300 -11.09 6.52 6.18
CA GLY A 300 -11.44 6.88 7.56
C GLY A 300 -12.36 5.87 8.28
N THR A 301 -12.55 4.69 7.71
CA THR A 301 -13.37 3.65 8.34
C THR A 301 -12.64 3.05 9.55
N PRO A 302 -13.33 2.78 10.69
CA PRO A 302 -12.78 1.99 11.76
C PRO A 302 -12.21 0.67 11.23
N THR A 303 -10.91 0.48 11.38
CA THR A 303 -10.17 -0.62 10.74
C THR A 303 -9.36 -1.39 11.77
N PHE A 304 -9.37 -2.71 11.69
CA PHE A 304 -8.55 -3.58 12.54
C PHE A 304 -7.62 -4.43 11.69
N ALA A 305 -6.32 -4.26 11.89
CA ALA A 305 -5.28 -5.04 11.25
C ALA A 305 -5.02 -6.32 12.04
N VAL A 306 -5.30 -7.47 11.44
CA VAL A 306 -4.94 -8.79 11.98
C VAL A 306 -3.50 -9.10 11.56
N VAL A 307 -2.58 -8.90 12.48
CA VAL A 307 -1.14 -9.06 12.26
C VAL A 307 -0.52 -9.88 13.38
N GLY A 308 0.51 -10.64 13.05
CA GLY A 308 1.27 -11.39 14.03
C GLY A 308 2.12 -10.48 14.92
N ASN A 309 3.07 -11.07 15.61
CA ASN A 309 3.94 -10.33 16.52
C ASN A 309 4.85 -9.35 15.75
N ASP A 310 4.55 -8.07 15.91
CA ASP A 310 5.33 -6.96 15.35
C ASP A 310 5.47 -5.77 16.31
N ILE A 311 5.06 -5.92 17.57
CA ILE A 311 5.18 -4.87 18.60
C ILE A 311 6.61 -4.35 18.68
N ASN A 312 7.55 -5.25 18.55
CA ASN A 312 8.97 -4.97 18.63
C ASN A 312 9.66 -4.83 17.25
N GLY A 313 8.92 -4.70 16.16
CA GLY A 313 9.45 -4.67 14.80
C GLY A 313 9.91 -6.04 14.31
N VAL A 314 9.43 -7.11 14.91
CA VAL A 314 9.61 -8.50 14.49
C VAL A 314 8.25 -9.12 14.19
N GLY A 315 8.20 -10.18 13.40
CA GLY A 315 6.95 -10.85 13.05
C GLY A 315 6.83 -11.13 11.56
N ALA A 316 5.66 -11.61 11.13
CA ALA A 316 5.38 -12.04 9.76
C ALA A 316 5.26 -10.88 8.75
N SER A 317 5.23 -9.64 9.20
CA SER A 317 5.09 -8.46 8.36
C SER A 317 5.87 -7.28 8.92
N PRO A 318 6.52 -6.45 8.08
CA PRO A 318 7.14 -5.20 8.51
C PRO A 318 6.07 -4.13 8.81
N ILE A 319 5.11 -4.47 9.67
CA ILE A 319 3.90 -3.65 9.91
C ILE A 319 4.25 -2.26 10.48
N ARG A 320 5.37 -2.12 11.21
CA ARG A 320 5.85 -0.82 11.69
C ARG A 320 6.10 0.18 10.57
N LEU A 321 6.44 -0.31 9.35
CA LEU A 321 6.65 0.53 8.17
C LEU A 321 5.34 0.84 7.43
N TRP A 322 4.42 -0.12 7.40
CA TRP A 322 3.27 -0.09 6.51
C TRP A 322 1.94 0.17 7.20
N LEU A 323 1.81 -0.10 8.53
CA LEU A 323 0.55 0.11 9.24
C LEU A 323 0.09 1.57 9.10
N PRO A 324 -1.14 1.83 8.67
CA PRO A 324 -1.69 3.18 8.58
C PRO A 324 -1.58 3.93 9.90
N ARG A 325 -1.11 5.18 9.86
CA ARG A 325 -0.89 6.04 11.04
C ARG A 325 -2.07 6.96 11.30
N VAL A 326 -3.27 6.37 11.32
CA VAL A 326 -4.54 7.07 11.59
C VAL A 326 -5.21 6.50 12.84
N SER A 327 -5.92 7.34 13.58
CA SER A 327 -6.58 6.95 14.83
C SER A 327 -7.68 5.90 14.65
N SER A 328 -8.24 5.80 13.44
CA SER A 328 -9.24 4.79 13.08
C SER A 328 -8.66 3.39 12.85
N CYS A 329 -7.32 3.22 12.80
CA CYS A 329 -6.68 1.94 12.58
C CYS A 329 -6.11 1.35 13.88
N SER A 330 -6.69 0.25 14.33
CA SER A 330 -6.20 -0.58 15.43
C SER A 330 -5.50 -1.83 14.90
N ARG A 331 -4.77 -2.53 15.75
CA ARG A 331 -4.10 -3.78 15.39
C ARG A 331 -4.21 -4.83 16.48
N SER A 332 -4.05 -6.09 16.07
CA SER A 332 -3.90 -7.21 17.02
C SER A 332 -2.53 -7.21 17.68
N GLU A 333 -2.45 -7.89 18.81
CA GLU A 333 -1.23 -8.19 19.53
C GLU A 333 -1.12 -9.71 19.68
N SER A 334 0.00 -10.28 19.23
CA SER A 334 0.27 -11.70 19.42
C SER A 334 0.91 -11.95 20.78
N THR A 335 0.52 -13.04 21.41
CA THR A 335 1.16 -13.51 22.65
C THR A 335 2.52 -14.15 22.42
N TYR A 336 2.89 -14.40 21.16
CA TYR A 336 4.14 -15.06 20.79
C TYR A 336 5.11 -14.07 20.13
N THR A 337 6.31 -13.93 20.71
CA THR A 337 7.40 -13.12 20.15
C THR A 337 8.25 -13.93 19.18
N CYS A 338 8.43 -13.46 17.95
CA CYS A 338 9.19 -14.14 16.91
C CYS A 338 9.95 -13.13 16.04
N ASP A 339 11.22 -13.39 15.79
CA ASP A 339 12.11 -12.56 14.97
C ASP A 339 12.48 -13.20 13.61
N ARG A 340 12.08 -14.45 13.36
CA ARG A 340 12.53 -15.24 12.20
C ARG A 340 12.26 -14.56 10.86
N CYS A 341 11.05 -14.04 10.65
CA CYS A 341 10.74 -13.32 9.40
C CYS A 341 11.59 -12.05 9.24
N SER A 342 11.94 -11.38 10.34
CA SER A 342 12.82 -10.19 10.31
C SER A 342 14.24 -10.56 9.88
N LEU A 343 14.77 -11.70 10.36
CA LEU A 343 16.09 -12.19 9.94
C LEU A 343 16.16 -12.48 8.45
N GLU A 344 15.06 -12.97 7.85
CA GLU A 344 14.93 -13.17 6.39
C GLU A 344 14.44 -11.92 5.66
N ARG A 345 14.43 -10.77 6.32
CA ARG A 345 13.99 -9.48 5.78
C ARG A 345 12.61 -9.55 5.13
N PHE A 346 11.72 -10.37 5.69
CA PHE A 346 10.34 -10.59 5.20
C PHE A 346 10.25 -11.11 3.77
N ARG A 347 11.25 -11.84 3.30
CA ARG A 347 11.27 -12.47 1.96
C ARG A 347 10.65 -13.87 1.94
N ASN A 348 10.42 -14.48 3.10
CA ASN A 348 9.77 -15.78 3.23
C ASN A 348 8.28 -15.69 2.88
N ASP A 349 7.79 -16.62 2.07
CA ASP A 349 6.37 -16.74 1.77
C ASP A 349 5.62 -17.45 2.91
N ASP A 350 6.19 -18.53 3.42
CA ASP A 350 5.66 -19.33 4.52
C ASP A 350 6.24 -18.93 5.87
N CYS A 351 5.59 -19.36 6.96
CA CYS A 351 6.12 -19.21 8.30
C CYS A 351 7.38 -20.07 8.47
N LEU A 352 8.44 -19.47 9.03
CA LEU A 352 9.73 -20.14 9.30
C LEU A 352 9.77 -20.88 10.64
N VAL A 353 8.64 -20.91 11.35
CA VAL A 353 8.48 -21.60 12.64
C VAL A 353 7.30 -22.54 12.55
N ASP A 354 7.52 -23.79 12.92
CA ASP A 354 6.47 -24.80 12.89
C ASP A 354 5.23 -24.36 13.66
N GLY A 355 4.07 -24.63 13.06
CA GLY A 355 2.78 -24.33 13.67
C GLY A 355 2.35 -22.87 13.59
N HIS A 356 3.11 -21.96 12.95
CA HIS A 356 2.75 -20.56 12.71
C HIS A 356 2.35 -19.79 14.00
N PRO A 357 3.18 -19.77 15.04
CA PRO A 357 2.76 -19.38 16.37
C PRO A 357 2.40 -17.90 16.52
N CYS A 358 3.03 -16.97 15.76
CA CYS A 358 2.73 -15.55 15.90
C CYS A 358 1.31 -15.21 15.42
N MET A 359 0.86 -15.76 14.31
CA MET A 359 -0.52 -15.54 13.82
C MET A 359 -1.53 -16.35 14.66
N LYS A 360 -1.17 -17.56 15.11
CA LYS A 360 -1.99 -18.31 16.07
C LYS A 360 -2.03 -17.69 17.46
N GLY A 361 -1.07 -16.85 17.82
CA GLY A 361 -1.07 -16.08 19.06
C GLY A 361 -2.02 -14.87 19.07
N VAL A 362 -2.63 -14.54 17.92
CA VAL A 362 -3.67 -13.52 17.84
C VAL A 362 -5.03 -14.14 18.18
N GLU A 363 -5.63 -13.75 19.31
CA GLU A 363 -6.89 -14.30 19.75
C GLU A 363 -8.11 -13.56 19.15
N PRO A 364 -9.16 -14.30 18.70
CA PRO A 364 -10.38 -13.69 18.13
C PRO A 364 -11.04 -12.70 19.08
N GLU A 365 -10.89 -12.88 20.37
CA GLU A 365 -11.42 -12.03 21.44
C GLU A 365 -10.96 -10.57 21.32
N GLN A 366 -9.75 -10.32 20.80
CA GLN A 366 -9.24 -8.97 20.59
C GLN A 366 -10.11 -8.23 19.55
N ILE A 367 -10.38 -8.90 18.43
CA ILE A 367 -11.22 -8.35 17.35
C ILE A 367 -12.66 -8.18 17.82
N ILE A 368 -13.20 -9.18 18.51
CA ILE A 368 -14.57 -9.16 19.05
C ILE A 368 -14.75 -8.02 20.09
N ALA A 369 -13.78 -7.85 20.97
CA ALA A 369 -13.81 -6.76 21.96
C ALA A 369 -13.74 -5.38 21.29
N TRP A 370 -12.88 -5.22 20.28
CA TRP A 370 -12.80 -3.99 19.52
C TRP A 370 -14.09 -3.69 18.74
N LEU A 371 -14.71 -4.69 18.08
CA LEU A 371 -15.99 -4.53 17.39
C LEU A 371 -17.13 -4.18 18.35
N LYS A 372 -17.12 -4.70 19.59
CA LYS A 372 -18.09 -4.32 20.62
C LYS A 372 -17.95 -2.85 21.02
N SER A 373 -16.74 -2.32 21.11
CA SER A 373 -16.53 -0.91 21.43
C SER A 373 -17.12 0.02 20.36
N ILE A 374 -16.98 -0.35 19.09
CA ILE A 374 -17.59 0.39 17.97
C ILE A 374 -19.12 0.32 18.03
N ASN A 375 -19.68 -0.85 18.32
CA ASN A 375 -21.14 -1.02 18.43
C ASN A 375 -21.73 -0.22 19.59
N GLY A 376 -21.03 -0.09 20.72
CA GLY A 376 -21.41 0.72 21.87
C GLY A 376 -21.47 2.21 21.56
N LEU A 377 -20.44 2.74 20.92
CA LEU A 377 -20.35 4.16 20.55
C LEU A 377 -21.47 4.64 19.61
N GLN A 378 -22.04 3.75 18.77
CA GLN A 378 -23.15 4.10 17.88
C GLN A 378 -24.52 4.13 18.60
N LYS A 379 -24.71 3.41 19.72
CA LYS A 379 -25.94 3.47 20.49
C LYS A 379 -26.08 4.78 21.25
N ASP A 380 -24.97 5.36 21.71
CA ASP A 380 -24.95 6.62 22.46
C ASP A 380 -25.06 7.86 21.56
N SER A 381 -24.83 7.73 20.24
CA SER A 381 -24.97 8.83 19.28
C SER A 381 -26.40 9.00 18.73
N HIS A 382 -27.35 8.16 19.13
CA HIS A 382 -28.78 8.23 18.76
C HIS A 382 -29.70 8.57 19.93
N LEU A 383 -29.14 8.99 21.07
CA LEU A 383 -29.81 9.63 22.23
C LEU A 383 -29.53 11.11 22.26
#